data_5143bf820a99520b8eba3375a5638d5b
#
_entry.id   5143bf820a99520b8eba3375a5638d5b
#
_cell.length_a   1.000
_cell.length_b   1.000
_cell.length_c   1.000
_cell.angle_alpha   90.00
_cell.angle_beta   90.00
_cell.angle_gamma   90.00
#
_symmetry.space_group_name_H-M   'P 1'
#
loop_
_entity.id
_entity.type
_entity.pdbx_description
1 polymer ?
#
loop_
_entity_poly.entity_id
_entity_poly.type
_entity_poly.pdbx_seq_one_letter_code
_entity_poly.pdbx_strand_id
1 'polypeptide(L)'
;MASVVTLTRDLEREEVIAEGDLEVTRLPKERVSAGSLTSTAPAIGMATVRNLTQGSIVKNHDFAPPLLVRSNDPVAITYSVPGLLLTAQGRSLSDGAKDEVVSIRNLQSNRVVRGRVTDVGEVLVVPRKPFLAANQQSSQTEVQ
;
A
#
# COMPACT_ATOMS: atom_id res chain seq x y z
N MET A 1 13.22 -33.40 -1.46
CA MET A 1 12.39 -32.52 -0.63
C MET A 1 12.57 -31.07 -1.06
N ALA A 2 11.52 -30.30 -0.95
CA ALA A 2 11.54 -28.89 -1.34
C ALA A 2 11.49 -27.99 -0.11
N SER A 3 12.15 -26.85 -0.19
CA SER A 3 12.10 -25.85 0.88
C SER A 3 10.84 -25.00 0.71
N VAL A 4 10.12 -24.79 1.82
CA VAL A 4 8.94 -23.93 1.84
C VAL A 4 8.98 -23.06 3.08
N VAL A 5 8.26 -21.95 3.04
CA VAL A 5 8.14 -21.05 4.18
C VAL A 5 6.85 -21.40 4.92
N THR A 6 6.95 -21.57 6.24
CA THR A 6 5.79 -21.84 7.09
C THR A 6 5.73 -20.81 8.20
N LEU A 7 4.56 -20.68 8.82
CA LEU A 7 4.35 -19.72 9.90
C LEU A 7 4.74 -20.32 11.25
N THR A 8 5.37 -19.49 12.08
CA THR A 8 5.73 -19.89 13.45
C THR A 8 4.63 -19.59 14.45
N ARG A 9 3.62 -18.79 14.06
CA ARG A 9 2.47 -18.46 14.91
C ARG A 9 1.28 -18.09 14.01
N ASP A 10 0.10 -18.00 14.62
CA ASP A 10 -1.08 -17.55 13.89
C ASP A 10 -0.94 -16.07 13.55
N LEU A 11 -1.40 -15.67 12.37
CA LEU A 11 -1.46 -14.29 11.95
C LEU A 11 -2.89 -13.94 11.57
N GLU A 12 -3.35 -12.77 12.03
CA GLU A 12 -4.66 -12.28 11.68
C GLU A 12 -4.58 -11.47 10.38
N ARG A 13 -5.72 -11.34 9.74
CA ARG A 13 -5.84 -10.58 8.51
C ARG A 13 -5.27 -9.17 8.69
N GLU A 14 -4.50 -8.72 7.73
CA GLU A 14 -3.87 -7.40 7.70
C GLU A 14 -2.80 -7.20 8.76
N GLU A 15 -2.30 -8.29 9.30
CA GLU A 15 -1.16 -8.22 10.23
C GLU A 15 0.13 -8.19 9.43
N VAL A 16 1.06 -7.31 9.83
CA VAL A 16 2.35 -7.18 9.15
C VAL A 16 3.24 -8.35 9.54
N ILE A 17 3.82 -9.00 8.54
CA ILE A 17 4.65 -10.17 8.73
C ILE A 17 6.06 -9.73 9.14
N ALA A 18 6.53 -10.24 10.28
CA ALA A 18 7.89 -10.00 10.76
C ALA A 18 8.76 -11.22 10.48
N GLU A 19 10.07 -11.01 10.52
CA GLU A 19 11.01 -12.08 10.23
C GLU A 19 10.81 -13.29 11.16
N GLY A 20 10.55 -13.05 12.44
CA GLY A 20 10.34 -14.12 13.41
C GLY A 20 9.04 -14.91 13.23
N ASP A 21 8.14 -14.43 12.39
CA ASP A 21 6.87 -15.11 12.12
C ASP A 21 6.99 -16.21 11.09
N LEU A 22 8.13 -16.31 10.43
CA LEU A 22 8.36 -17.23 9.33
C LEU A 22 9.55 -18.13 9.59
N GLU A 23 9.49 -19.35 9.06
CA GLU A 23 10.64 -20.24 9.06
C GLU A 23 10.64 -21.05 7.77
N VAL A 24 11.83 -21.48 7.34
CA VAL A 24 11.97 -22.33 6.17
C VAL A 24 11.96 -23.77 6.62
N THR A 25 11.05 -24.56 6.06
CA THR A 25 10.86 -25.96 6.38
C THR A 25 10.99 -26.79 5.11
N ARG A 26 11.49 -28.00 5.24
CA ARG A 26 11.60 -28.90 4.09
C ARG A 26 10.47 -29.90 4.14
N LEU A 27 9.75 -30.01 3.02
CA LEU A 27 8.62 -30.92 2.90
C LEU A 27 8.74 -31.72 1.60
N PRO A 28 8.10 -32.91 1.54
CA PRO A 28 8.05 -33.66 0.27
C PRO A 28 7.45 -32.80 -0.83
N LYS A 29 7.98 -32.95 -2.04
CA LYS A 29 7.50 -32.16 -3.18
C LYS A 29 6.01 -32.30 -3.41
N GLU A 30 5.46 -33.46 -3.10
CA GLU A 30 4.04 -33.76 -3.27
C GLU A 30 3.15 -32.88 -2.39
N ARG A 31 3.71 -32.35 -1.31
CA ARG A 31 2.97 -31.49 -0.37
C ARG A 31 3.12 -30.01 -0.70
N VAL A 32 3.91 -29.67 -1.69
CA VAL A 32 4.21 -28.27 -2.05
C VAL A 32 3.41 -27.91 -3.28
N SER A 33 2.52 -26.92 -3.14
CA SER A 33 1.72 -26.44 -4.26
C SER A 33 2.41 -25.31 -4.99
N ALA A 34 1.92 -25.03 -6.19
CA ALA A 34 2.40 -23.91 -6.97
C ALA A 34 2.16 -22.60 -6.17
N GLY A 35 3.11 -21.71 -6.24
CA GLY A 35 3.01 -20.44 -5.54
C GLY A 35 3.51 -20.44 -4.11
N SER A 36 3.94 -21.60 -3.58
CA SER A 36 4.54 -21.64 -2.24
C SER A 36 5.85 -20.89 -2.23
N LEU A 37 6.08 -20.11 -1.17
CA LEU A 37 7.33 -19.37 -1.03
C LEU A 37 8.47 -20.32 -0.70
N THR A 38 9.64 -20.05 -1.26
CA THR A 38 10.86 -20.79 -0.97
C THR A 38 11.84 -20.00 -0.10
N SER A 39 11.58 -18.69 0.06
CA SER A 39 12.39 -17.86 0.94
C SER A 39 11.48 -16.88 1.67
N THR A 40 11.97 -16.32 2.79
CA THR A 40 11.16 -15.46 3.65
C THR A 40 11.16 -14.00 3.18
N ALA A 41 12.17 -13.58 2.44
CA ALA A 41 12.37 -12.17 2.11
C ALA A 41 11.16 -11.50 1.44
N PRO A 42 10.48 -12.13 0.45
CA PRO A 42 9.35 -11.46 -0.19
C PRO A 42 8.18 -11.16 0.72
N ALA A 43 8.03 -11.90 1.83
CA ALA A 43 6.88 -11.75 2.73
C ALA A 43 7.15 -10.81 3.90
N ILE A 44 8.41 -10.58 4.24
CA ILE A 44 8.74 -9.74 5.40
C ILE A 44 8.33 -8.30 5.10
N GLY A 45 7.58 -7.70 6.03
CA GLY A 45 7.09 -6.34 5.87
C GLY A 45 5.78 -6.23 5.11
N MET A 46 5.29 -7.34 4.54
CA MET A 46 3.99 -7.36 3.87
C MET A 46 2.89 -7.64 4.89
N ALA A 47 1.66 -7.41 4.50
CA ALA A 47 0.50 -7.66 5.35
C ALA A 47 -0.26 -8.86 4.82
N THR A 48 -0.82 -9.66 5.74
CA THR A 48 -1.63 -10.80 5.34
C THR A 48 -2.94 -10.34 4.72
N VAL A 49 -3.48 -11.10 3.76
CA VAL A 49 -4.76 -10.78 3.14
C VAL A 49 -5.90 -11.60 3.72
N ARG A 50 -5.58 -12.54 4.60
CA ARG A 50 -6.56 -13.37 5.31
C ARG A 50 -5.93 -13.90 6.58
N ASN A 51 -6.72 -14.53 7.44
CA ASN A 51 -6.19 -15.17 8.64
C ASN A 51 -5.35 -16.38 8.23
N LEU A 52 -4.18 -16.51 8.82
CA LEU A 52 -3.26 -17.62 8.56
C LEU A 52 -2.96 -18.32 9.88
N THR A 53 -2.82 -19.64 9.81
CA THR A 53 -2.58 -20.45 11.01
C THR A 53 -1.12 -20.90 11.10
N GLN A 54 -0.67 -21.11 12.34
CA GLN A 54 0.67 -21.63 12.61
C GLN A 54 0.88 -22.93 11.85
N GLY A 55 2.05 -23.08 11.26
CA GLY A 55 2.41 -24.29 10.52
C GLY A 55 1.95 -24.32 9.07
N SER A 56 1.14 -23.34 8.66
CA SER A 56 0.67 -23.29 7.28
C SER A 56 1.79 -22.89 6.34
N ILE A 57 1.76 -23.43 5.12
CA ILE A 57 2.69 -23.02 4.07
C ILE A 57 2.24 -21.66 3.53
N VAL A 58 3.19 -20.72 3.49
CA VAL A 58 2.92 -19.37 2.99
C VAL A 58 3.04 -19.37 1.48
N LYS A 59 2.03 -18.81 0.82
CA LYS A 59 2.00 -18.71 -0.64
C LYS A 59 2.06 -17.24 -1.04
N ASN A 60 2.47 -17.00 -2.29
CA ASN A 60 2.66 -15.63 -2.76
C ASN A 60 1.38 -14.81 -2.78
N HIS A 61 0.19 -15.43 -2.78
CA HIS A 61 -1.08 -14.70 -2.74
C HIS A 61 -1.63 -14.51 -1.32
N ASP A 62 -0.90 -14.94 -0.29
CA ASP A 62 -1.35 -14.81 1.10
C ASP A 62 -1.02 -13.46 1.70
N PHE A 63 -0.28 -12.62 1.00
CA PHE A 63 0.14 -11.32 1.51
C PHE A 63 0.18 -10.28 0.39
N ALA A 64 0.14 -9.01 0.78
CA ALA A 64 0.20 -7.87 -0.13
C ALA A 64 0.84 -6.70 0.62
N PRO A 65 1.26 -5.64 -0.09
CA PRO A 65 1.77 -4.46 0.61
C PRO A 65 0.75 -3.96 1.62
N PRO A 66 1.20 -3.53 2.83
CA PRO A 66 0.26 -3.08 3.85
C PRO A 66 -0.44 -1.80 3.43
N LEU A 67 -1.71 -1.67 3.81
CA LEU A 67 -2.45 -0.45 3.56
C LEU A 67 -1.99 0.62 4.55
N LEU A 68 -1.56 1.76 4.03
CA LEU A 68 -1.16 2.91 4.83
C LEU A 68 -2.29 3.91 4.95
N VAL A 69 -3.25 3.87 4.04
CA VAL A 69 -4.41 4.74 4.01
C VAL A 69 -5.61 3.90 3.65
N ARG A 70 -6.72 4.11 4.37
CA ARG A 70 -7.97 3.39 4.09
C ARG A 70 -9.04 4.38 3.69
N SER A 71 -10.03 3.88 2.96
CA SER A 71 -11.18 4.68 2.56
C SER A 71 -11.82 5.33 3.78
N ASN A 72 -12.10 6.63 3.71
CA ASN A 72 -12.68 7.47 4.76
C ASN A 72 -11.72 7.84 5.88
N ASP A 73 -10.44 7.42 5.81
CA ASP A 73 -9.47 7.83 6.82
C ASP A 73 -9.07 9.29 6.64
N PRO A 74 -8.88 10.02 7.75
CA PRO A 74 -8.28 11.34 7.65
C PRO A 74 -6.83 11.21 7.21
N VAL A 75 -6.40 12.09 6.31
CA VAL A 75 -5.04 12.08 5.80
C VAL A 75 -4.49 13.49 5.76
N ALA A 76 -3.17 13.59 5.91
CA ALA A 76 -2.46 14.84 5.70
C ALA A 76 -2.02 14.89 4.24
N ILE A 77 -2.45 15.92 3.53
CA ILE A 77 -2.09 16.10 2.12
C ILE A 77 -0.93 17.07 2.09
N THR A 78 0.18 16.65 1.51
CA THR A 78 1.33 17.53 1.31
C THR A 78 1.41 17.89 -0.17
N TYR A 79 1.39 19.19 -0.47
CA TYR A 79 1.56 19.67 -1.83
C TYR A 79 3.01 20.12 -1.98
N SER A 80 3.72 19.47 -2.87
CA SER A 80 5.11 19.80 -3.15
C SER A 80 5.17 20.66 -4.42
N VAL A 81 5.55 21.92 -4.25
CA VAL A 81 5.78 22.85 -5.35
C VAL A 81 7.20 23.40 -5.19
N PRO A 82 7.81 23.91 -6.28
CA PRO A 82 9.18 24.43 -6.16
C PRO A 82 9.31 25.47 -5.07
N GLY A 83 10.22 25.21 -4.11
CA GLY A 83 10.51 26.14 -3.03
C GLY A 83 9.48 26.21 -1.92
N LEU A 84 8.46 25.34 -1.92
CA LEU A 84 7.39 25.45 -0.95
C LEU A 84 6.72 24.10 -0.72
N LEU A 85 6.42 23.81 0.54
CA LEU A 85 5.59 22.68 0.94
C LEU A 85 4.34 23.22 1.63
N LEU A 86 3.18 22.78 1.17
CA LEU A 86 1.91 23.13 1.77
C LEU A 86 1.25 21.88 2.30
N THR A 87 0.60 21.98 3.44
CA THR A 87 -0.10 20.83 4.04
C THR A 87 -1.57 21.20 4.23
N ALA A 88 -2.44 20.24 3.90
CA ALA A 88 -3.88 20.42 4.06
C ALA A 88 -4.45 19.13 4.66
N GLN A 89 -5.65 19.24 5.20
CA GLN A 89 -6.37 18.11 5.74
C GLN A 89 -7.29 17.54 4.67
N GLY A 90 -7.36 16.22 4.60
CA GLY A 90 -8.22 15.56 3.65
C GLY A 90 -8.76 14.26 4.18
N ARG A 91 -9.58 13.62 3.38
CA ARG A 91 -10.14 12.30 3.69
C ARG A 91 -9.96 11.42 2.47
N SER A 92 -9.38 10.27 2.67
CA SER A 92 -9.12 9.36 1.56
C SER A 92 -10.44 8.77 1.07
N LEU A 93 -10.55 8.62 -0.24
CA LEU A 93 -11.74 8.02 -0.86
C LEU A 93 -11.48 6.56 -1.25
N SER A 94 -10.26 6.09 -1.09
CA SER A 94 -9.90 4.72 -1.44
C SER A 94 -8.77 4.22 -0.55
N ASP A 95 -8.60 2.90 -0.54
CA ASP A 95 -7.47 2.28 0.16
C ASP A 95 -6.20 2.45 -0.66
N GLY A 96 -5.06 2.56 0.03
CA GLY A 96 -3.78 2.64 -0.66
C GLY A 96 -2.62 2.16 0.18
N ALA A 97 -1.71 1.45 -0.47
CA ALA A 97 -0.42 1.07 0.10
C ALA A 97 0.63 2.08 -0.35
N LYS A 98 1.84 1.93 0.18
CA LYS A 98 2.93 2.85 -0.14
C LYS A 98 3.13 2.94 -1.65
N ASP A 99 3.30 4.16 -2.14
CA ASP A 99 3.53 4.52 -3.54
C ASP A 99 2.33 4.34 -4.45
N GLU A 100 1.19 3.91 -3.93
CA GLU A 100 -0.03 3.84 -4.72
C GLU A 100 -0.70 5.21 -4.77
N VAL A 101 -1.41 5.46 -5.86
CA VAL A 101 -2.14 6.71 -6.05
C VAL A 101 -3.57 6.51 -5.57
N VAL A 102 -4.02 7.42 -4.72
CA VAL A 102 -5.39 7.39 -4.19
C VAL A 102 -6.06 8.73 -4.45
N SER A 103 -7.38 8.69 -4.48
CA SER A 103 -8.17 9.93 -4.56
C SER A 103 -8.47 10.41 -3.16
N ILE A 104 -8.31 11.71 -2.91
CA ILE A 104 -8.52 12.32 -1.60
C ILE A 104 -9.40 13.54 -1.77
N ARG A 105 -10.35 13.71 -0.85
CA ARG A 105 -11.14 14.92 -0.79
C ARG A 105 -10.45 15.91 0.13
N ASN A 106 -10.07 17.06 -0.40
CA ASN A 106 -9.52 18.15 0.40
C ASN A 106 -10.66 18.77 1.20
N LEU A 107 -10.56 18.78 2.52
CA LEU A 107 -11.65 19.23 3.38
C LEU A 107 -11.84 20.73 3.36
N GLN A 108 -10.81 21.50 2.99
CA GLN A 108 -10.92 22.95 2.91
C GLN A 108 -11.61 23.40 1.61
N SER A 109 -11.22 22.80 0.50
CA SER A 109 -11.77 23.20 -0.81
C SER A 109 -12.91 22.31 -1.26
N ASN A 110 -13.11 21.16 -0.60
CA ASN A 110 -14.09 20.15 -0.95
C ASN A 110 -13.84 19.57 -2.36
N ARG A 111 -12.62 19.68 -2.85
CA ARG A 111 -12.23 19.15 -4.15
C ARG A 111 -11.54 17.83 -3.99
N VAL A 112 -11.65 16.98 -5.02
CA VAL A 112 -10.98 15.70 -5.07
C VAL A 112 -9.66 15.87 -5.80
N VAL A 113 -8.58 15.44 -5.15
CA VAL A 113 -7.23 15.44 -5.73
C VAL A 113 -6.69 14.03 -5.69
N ARG A 114 -5.68 13.77 -6.51
CA ARG A 114 -5.02 12.47 -6.51
C ARG A 114 -3.60 12.65 -6.00
N GLY A 115 -3.22 11.75 -5.10
CA GLY A 115 -1.88 11.81 -4.53
C GLY A 115 -1.32 10.43 -4.29
N ARG A 116 -0.01 10.38 -4.11
CA ARG A 116 0.71 9.14 -3.85
C ARG A 116 0.86 8.95 -2.35
N VAL A 117 0.55 7.75 -1.87
CA VAL A 117 0.68 7.41 -0.45
C VAL A 117 2.17 7.31 -0.12
N THR A 118 2.62 8.08 0.88
CA THR A 118 4.02 8.11 1.27
C THR A 118 4.26 7.48 2.64
N ASP A 119 3.25 7.55 3.53
CA ASP A 119 3.37 7.00 4.87
C ASP A 119 1.95 6.80 5.41
N VAL A 120 1.85 6.28 6.64
CA VAL A 120 0.56 6.09 7.29
C VAL A 120 -0.16 7.42 7.40
N GLY A 121 -1.33 7.52 6.78
CA GLY A 121 -2.13 8.73 6.82
C GLY A 121 -1.54 9.94 6.11
N GLU A 122 -0.56 9.74 5.24
CA GLU A 122 0.11 10.83 4.52
C GLU A 122 0.11 10.58 3.03
N VAL A 123 -0.20 11.62 2.28
CA VAL A 123 -0.27 11.56 0.83
C VAL A 123 0.43 12.78 0.25
N LEU A 124 1.23 12.55 -0.78
CA LEU A 124 1.96 13.60 -1.49
C LEU A 124 1.28 13.90 -2.81
N VAL A 125 0.96 15.16 -3.04
CA VAL A 125 0.41 15.64 -4.31
C VAL A 125 1.47 16.52 -4.96
N VAL A 126 1.87 16.13 -6.17
CA VAL A 126 2.74 16.97 -6.98
C VAL A 126 1.87 17.56 -8.08
N PRO A 127 1.54 18.85 -8.01
CA PRO A 127 0.67 19.44 -9.01
C PRO A 127 1.31 19.37 -10.39
N ARG A 128 0.51 19.09 -11.40
CA ARG A 128 0.98 19.13 -12.77
C ARG A 128 1.31 20.57 -13.13
N LYS A 129 2.34 20.75 -13.94
CA LYS A 129 2.63 22.07 -14.50
C LYS A 129 1.48 22.50 -15.37
N PRO A 130 1.02 23.70 -15.24
CA PRO A 130 0.03 24.23 -16.18
C PRO A 130 0.58 24.21 -17.59
N PHE A 131 0.55 23.94 -18.43
CA PHE A 131 1.05 23.81 -19.52
C PHE A 131 0.82 24.31 -20.27
N LEU A 132 1.23 24.27 -20.00
CA LEU A 132 1.34 24.51 -20.27
C LEU A 132 0.73 24.51 -20.85
N ALA A 133 0.36 24.57 -20.80
CA ALA A 133 -0.07 24.65 -20.98
C ALA A 133 -0.80 24.49 -21.24
N ALA A 134 -1.20 24.70 -21.52
CA ALA A 134 -1.73 24.74 -21.48
C ALA A 134 -2.44 24.47 -21.59
N ASN A 135 -2.81 24.71 -21.88
CA ASN A 135 -3.34 24.61 -21.64
C ASN A 135 -4.02 24.19 -21.42
N GLN A 136 -4.25 24.19 -21.50
CA GLN A 136 -4.65 24.03 -20.91
C GLN A 136 -5.38 23.87 -20.58
N GLN A 137 -5.72 24.02 -20.98
CA GLN A 137 -6.19 24.12 -20.37
C GLN A 137 -6.79 24.00 -19.95
N SER A 138 -6.99 24.18 -20.48
CA SER A 138 -7.39 24.33 -19.77
C SER A 138 -7.95 24.07 -19.36
N SER A 139 -8.08 24.04 -19.67
CA SER A 139 -8.43 24.05 -18.88
C SER A 139 -8.83 23.80 -18.39
N GLN A 140 -8.97 23.77 -18.47
CA GLN A 140 -9.19 23.78 -17.66
C GLN A 140 -9.52 23.69 -17.10
N THR A 141 -9.56 23.77 -17.44
CA THR A 141 -9.77 23.87 -16.63
C THR A 141 -9.94 23.65 -16.21
N GLU A 142 -9.98 23.54 -16.30
CA GLU A 142 -10.04 23.54 -15.62
C GLU A 142 -10.02 23.29 -15.16
N VAL A 143 -10.14 23.19 -15.34
CA VAL A 143 -10.09 23.13 -14.59
C VAL A 143 -10.12 23.04 -14.22
N GLN A 144 -10.36 22.91 -14.19
CA GLN A 144 -10.35 23.08 -13.57
C GLN A 144 -10.29 23.09 -13.18
#